data_9cc351a954e961d3818730bb284cf8b1
#
_entry.id   9cc351a954e961d3818730bb284cf8b1
#
_cell.length_a   1.000
_cell.length_b   1.000
_cell.length_c   1.000
_cell.angle_alpha   90.00
_cell.angle_beta   90.00
_cell.angle_gamma   90.00
#
_symmetry.space_group_name_H-M   'P 1'
#
loop_
_entity.id
_entity.type
_entity.pdbx_description
1 polymer ?
#
loop_
_entity_poly.entity_id
_entity_poly.type
_entity_poly.pdbx_seq_one_letter_code
_entity_poly.pdbx_strand_id
1 'polypeptide(L)'
;MSASLGERIDQYVSRVDLALDKALPAASEKPERLHEAMRYAVFNGGKRVRPLLVYATGACLDVDPAALDAPATAIELLHAFSLVHDDLPAMDDDDLRRGQPTVHRAFDEATAILAADALQPLAFQVLADLDAAPHRVRVELVRLLAGACGSIGMTGGQSIDLASEGKRLTRSEVEHMFSLKTGALIHASVVSACLLADELAENQFRDLDAFARGIGLAFQIKDDILDVEGDTDVIGKPAGSDVELDKASYPALFGLESSHARCEELLEENLERLNSLGVRAEPLRWLARYIVHRGS
;
A
#
# COMPACT_ATOMS: atom_id res chain seq x y z
N MET A 1 19.97 -18.65 16.77
CA MET A 1 19.27 -17.54 17.47
C MET A 1 18.26 -16.99 16.48
N SER A 2 16.95 -16.92 16.82
CA SER A 2 15.98 -16.30 15.91
C SER A 2 16.26 -14.79 15.87
N ALA A 3 16.27 -14.21 14.65
CA ALA A 3 16.40 -12.78 14.46
C ALA A 3 15.31 -12.02 15.27
N SER A 4 15.66 -10.86 15.81
CA SER A 4 14.68 -9.98 16.44
C SER A 4 13.61 -9.58 15.42
N LEU A 5 12.43 -9.16 15.88
CA LEU A 5 11.35 -8.77 14.96
C LEU A 5 11.76 -7.58 14.06
N GLY A 6 12.52 -6.62 14.62
CA GLY A 6 13.09 -5.51 13.85
C GLY A 6 14.02 -5.98 12.74
N GLU A 7 14.97 -6.87 13.05
CA GLU A 7 15.86 -7.45 12.04
C GLU A 7 15.11 -8.18 10.91
N ARG A 8 13.99 -8.83 11.22
CA ARG A 8 13.13 -9.48 10.21
C ARG A 8 12.45 -8.47 9.29
N ILE A 9 11.99 -7.36 9.82
CA ILE A 9 11.39 -6.27 9.03
C ILE A 9 12.43 -5.69 8.08
N ASP A 10 13.64 -5.38 8.56
CA ASP A 10 14.74 -4.88 7.73
C ASP A 10 15.13 -5.88 6.62
N GLN A 11 15.10 -7.18 6.93
CA GLN A 11 15.32 -8.24 5.93
C GLN A 11 14.21 -8.23 4.85
N TYR A 12 12.95 -8.04 5.22
CA TYR A 12 11.85 -7.98 4.24
C TYR A 12 11.92 -6.73 3.36
N VAL A 13 12.28 -5.57 3.94
CA VAL A 13 12.49 -4.34 3.17
C VAL A 13 13.63 -4.55 2.17
N SER A 14 14.79 -5.04 2.63
CA SER A 14 15.92 -5.31 1.76
C SER A 14 15.59 -6.33 0.66
N ARG A 15 14.77 -7.34 0.99
CA ARG A 15 14.36 -8.37 0.05
C ARG A 15 13.46 -7.80 -1.06
N VAL A 16 12.45 -7.00 -0.71
CA VAL A 16 11.59 -6.40 -1.74
C VAL A 16 12.33 -5.39 -2.59
N ASP A 17 13.24 -4.61 -2.00
CA ASP A 17 14.03 -3.65 -2.78
C ASP A 17 14.93 -4.36 -3.82
N LEU A 18 15.53 -5.50 -3.45
CA LEU A 18 16.24 -6.35 -4.41
C LEU A 18 15.33 -6.94 -5.49
N ALA A 19 14.12 -7.37 -5.13
CA ALA A 19 13.16 -7.91 -6.09
C ALA A 19 12.65 -6.82 -7.06
N LEU A 20 12.38 -5.61 -6.55
CA LEU A 20 12.03 -4.43 -7.36
C LEU A 20 13.16 -4.03 -8.31
N ASP A 21 14.40 -4.01 -7.82
CA ASP A 21 15.59 -3.69 -8.64
C ASP A 21 15.74 -4.66 -9.81
N LYS A 22 15.46 -5.94 -9.56
CA LYS A 22 15.54 -7.02 -10.55
C LYS A 22 14.40 -6.99 -11.57
N ALA A 23 13.21 -6.55 -11.14
CA ALA A 23 12.03 -6.47 -12.01
C ALA A 23 12.08 -5.24 -12.94
N LEU A 24 12.66 -4.13 -12.49
CA LEU A 24 12.74 -2.89 -13.27
C LEU A 24 13.86 -2.95 -14.30
N PRO A 25 13.63 -2.45 -15.53
CA PRO A 25 14.69 -2.28 -16.52
C PRO A 25 15.83 -1.42 -15.97
N ALA A 26 17.07 -1.66 -16.42
CA ALA A 26 18.20 -0.83 -16.06
C ALA A 26 18.03 0.59 -16.57
N ALA A 27 18.43 1.61 -15.79
CA ALA A 27 18.35 3.01 -16.20
C ALA A 27 19.11 3.31 -17.52
N SER A 28 20.17 2.54 -17.81
CA SER A 28 20.97 2.66 -19.03
C SER A 28 20.36 1.93 -20.24
N GLU A 29 19.28 1.19 -20.07
CA GLU A 29 18.59 0.51 -21.17
C GLU A 29 17.62 1.47 -21.86
N LYS A 30 17.52 1.40 -23.19
CA LYS A 30 16.59 2.25 -23.94
C LYS A 30 15.16 1.75 -23.82
N PRO A 31 14.20 2.67 -23.60
CA PRO A 31 14.31 4.14 -23.55
C PRO A 31 14.77 4.64 -22.16
N GLU A 32 16.01 5.10 -22.06
CA GLU A 32 16.71 5.44 -20.82
C GLU A 32 15.89 6.37 -19.89
N ARG A 33 15.38 7.49 -20.44
CA ARG A 33 14.60 8.47 -19.64
C ARG A 33 13.36 7.88 -18.99
N LEU A 34 12.67 6.96 -19.67
CA LEU A 34 11.50 6.26 -19.13
C LEU A 34 11.92 5.33 -17.96
N HIS A 35 12.98 4.55 -18.18
CA HIS A 35 13.45 3.61 -17.18
C HIS A 35 14.04 4.33 -15.95
N GLU A 36 14.72 5.45 -16.13
CA GLU A 36 15.15 6.33 -15.03
C GLU A 36 13.94 6.83 -14.23
N ALA A 37 12.89 7.32 -14.88
CA ALA A 37 11.69 7.82 -14.21
C ALA A 37 10.92 6.71 -13.46
N MET A 38 10.79 5.49 -14.04
CA MET A 38 10.20 4.33 -13.37
C MET A 38 10.98 3.97 -12.10
N ARG A 39 12.33 3.91 -12.20
CA ARG A 39 13.19 3.61 -11.04
C ARG A 39 13.12 4.71 -10.00
N TYR A 40 13.13 5.98 -10.41
CA TYR A 40 12.96 7.12 -9.53
C TYR A 40 11.65 7.04 -8.74
N ALA A 41 10.52 6.74 -9.42
CA ALA A 41 9.21 6.59 -8.78
C ALA A 41 9.20 5.50 -7.69
N VAL A 42 9.90 4.39 -7.93
CA VAL A 42 9.91 3.23 -7.03
C VAL A 42 10.89 3.41 -5.87
N PHE A 43 12.05 4.05 -6.11
CA PHE A 43 13.15 4.14 -5.13
C PHE A 43 13.29 5.50 -4.45
N ASN A 44 12.33 6.41 -4.58
CA ASN A 44 12.33 7.71 -3.90
C ASN A 44 11.99 7.63 -2.38
N GLY A 45 12.23 6.49 -1.76
CA GLY A 45 11.93 6.22 -0.37
C GLY A 45 10.62 5.44 -0.18
N GLY A 46 10.19 5.27 1.07
CA GLY A 46 8.96 4.58 1.43
C GLY A 46 9.15 3.46 2.44
N LYS A 47 8.14 3.26 3.29
CA LYS A 47 8.17 2.29 4.40
C LYS A 47 7.87 0.86 3.96
N ARG A 48 7.55 0.62 2.68
CA ARG A 48 7.24 -0.70 2.11
C ARG A 48 6.15 -1.46 2.88
N VAL A 49 5.17 -0.78 3.46
CA VAL A 49 4.15 -1.39 4.34
C VAL A 49 3.38 -2.50 3.62
N ARG A 50 3.01 -2.30 2.35
CA ARG A 50 2.27 -3.29 1.56
C ARG A 50 3.10 -4.55 1.32
N PRO A 51 4.35 -4.51 0.84
CA PRO A 51 5.25 -5.67 0.80
C PRO A 51 5.45 -6.33 2.17
N LEU A 52 5.61 -5.54 3.24
CA LEU A 52 5.76 -6.08 4.58
C LEU A 52 4.55 -6.91 5.02
N LEU A 53 3.33 -6.49 4.66
CA LEU A 53 2.12 -7.27 4.90
C LEU A 53 2.11 -8.58 4.11
N VAL A 54 2.61 -8.60 2.87
CA VAL A 54 2.76 -9.83 2.08
C VAL A 54 3.68 -10.82 2.82
N TYR A 55 4.90 -10.38 3.17
CA TYR A 55 5.86 -11.26 3.83
C TYR A 55 5.43 -11.68 5.24
N ALA A 56 4.85 -10.77 6.02
CA ALA A 56 4.38 -11.09 7.36
C ALA A 56 3.22 -12.10 7.34
N THR A 57 2.31 -11.98 6.38
CA THR A 57 1.22 -12.94 6.19
C THR A 57 1.77 -14.29 5.72
N GLY A 58 2.68 -14.28 4.74
CA GLY A 58 3.33 -15.50 4.27
C GLY A 58 4.10 -16.22 5.36
N ALA A 59 4.83 -15.50 6.20
CA ALA A 59 5.52 -16.08 7.36
C ALA A 59 4.56 -16.67 8.40
N CYS A 60 3.37 -16.09 8.55
CA CYS A 60 2.31 -16.62 9.41
C CYS A 60 1.76 -17.95 8.87
N LEU A 61 1.76 -18.13 7.56
CA LEU A 61 1.19 -19.26 6.83
C LEU A 61 2.25 -20.26 6.35
N ASP A 62 3.52 -20.12 6.76
CA ASP A 62 4.66 -20.96 6.36
C ASP A 62 4.91 -20.97 4.82
N VAL A 63 4.56 -19.89 4.11
CA VAL A 63 4.84 -19.72 2.67
C VAL A 63 6.31 -19.40 2.46
N ASP A 64 6.94 -20.05 1.46
CA ASP A 64 8.32 -19.73 1.07
C ASP A 64 8.45 -18.25 0.68
N PRO A 65 9.34 -17.48 1.32
CA PRO A 65 9.58 -16.08 0.97
C PRO A 65 9.90 -15.85 -0.52
N ALA A 66 10.47 -16.84 -1.23
CA ALA A 66 10.75 -16.73 -2.65
C ALA A 66 9.46 -16.66 -3.51
N ALA A 67 8.39 -17.33 -3.09
CA ALA A 67 7.09 -17.25 -3.75
C ALA A 67 6.37 -15.91 -3.48
N LEU A 68 6.73 -15.21 -2.39
CA LEU A 68 6.14 -13.94 -1.99
C LEU A 68 6.79 -12.73 -2.70
N ASP A 69 7.98 -12.88 -3.30
CA ASP A 69 8.70 -11.78 -3.95
C ASP A 69 7.88 -11.16 -5.10
N ALA A 70 7.24 -11.99 -5.93
CA ALA A 70 6.45 -11.51 -7.05
C ALA A 70 5.22 -10.69 -6.62
N PRO A 71 4.32 -11.16 -5.72
CA PRO A 71 3.21 -10.34 -5.26
C PRO A 71 3.66 -9.11 -4.47
N ALA A 72 4.72 -9.18 -3.65
CA ALA A 72 5.26 -8.03 -2.94
C ALA A 72 5.76 -6.94 -3.91
N THR A 73 6.50 -7.36 -4.95
CA THR A 73 6.96 -6.48 -6.04
C THR A 73 5.80 -5.88 -6.82
N ALA A 74 4.86 -6.69 -7.27
CA ALA A 74 3.73 -6.24 -8.09
C ALA A 74 2.86 -5.21 -7.36
N ILE A 75 2.57 -5.43 -6.08
CA ILE A 75 1.79 -4.51 -5.26
C ILE A 75 2.52 -3.18 -5.07
N GLU A 76 3.84 -3.20 -4.85
CA GLU A 76 4.61 -1.96 -4.69
C GLU A 76 4.75 -1.19 -6.01
N LEU A 77 4.86 -1.88 -7.16
CA LEU A 77 4.81 -1.25 -8.48
C LEU A 77 3.46 -0.56 -8.74
N LEU A 78 2.34 -1.22 -8.39
CA LEU A 78 0.99 -0.61 -8.48
C LEU A 78 0.84 0.58 -7.51
N HIS A 79 1.44 0.50 -6.32
CA HIS A 79 1.45 1.62 -5.40
C HIS A 79 2.30 2.79 -5.93
N ALA A 80 3.48 2.53 -6.48
CA ALA A 80 4.29 3.58 -7.10
C ALA A 80 3.58 4.23 -8.30
N PHE A 81 2.94 3.41 -9.16
CA PHE A 81 2.07 3.89 -10.23
C PHE A 81 1.02 4.88 -9.73
N SER A 82 0.27 4.52 -8.68
CA SER A 82 -0.79 5.38 -8.15
C SER A 82 -0.25 6.72 -7.63
N LEU A 83 0.88 6.70 -6.89
CA LEU A 83 1.49 7.92 -6.39
C LEU A 83 1.96 8.86 -7.48
N VAL A 84 2.53 8.33 -8.59
CA VAL A 84 2.97 9.16 -9.72
C VAL A 84 1.78 9.86 -10.38
N HIS A 85 0.63 9.16 -10.52
CA HIS A 85 -0.57 9.76 -11.09
C HIS A 85 -1.23 10.76 -10.13
N ASP A 86 -1.28 10.43 -8.82
CA ASP A 86 -1.85 11.32 -7.79
C ASP A 86 -1.08 12.66 -7.73
N ASP A 87 0.25 12.64 -7.93
CA ASP A 87 1.09 13.85 -7.88
C ASP A 87 0.94 14.78 -9.08
N LEU A 88 0.30 14.37 -10.19
CA LEU A 88 0.18 15.17 -11.40
C LEU A 88 -0.63 16.47 -11.19
N PRO A 89 -0.38 17.55 -11.98
CA PRO A 89 -1.13 18.80 -11.90
C PRO A 89 -2.66 18.67 -12.15
N ALA A 90 -3.09 17.60 -12.80
CA ALA A 90 -4.52 17.29 -13.02
C ALA A 90 -5.16 16.56 -11.83
N MET A 91 -4.39 16.23 -10.81
CA MET A 91 -4.79 15.49 -9.60
C MET A 91 -4.47 16.33 -8.36
N ASP A 92 -3.54 15.91 -7.50
CA ASP A 92 -3.20 16.61 -6.26
C ASP A 92 -2.23 17.80 -6.46
N ASP A 93 -1.56 17.90 -7.62
CA ASP A 93 -0.55 18.92 -7.98
C ASP A 93 0.58 19.05 -6.96
N ASP A 94 1.06 17.92 -6.44
CA ASP A 94 2.10 17.88 -5.43
C ASP A 94 3.51 18.09 -6.03
N ASP A 95 4.27 19.08 -5.55
CA ASP A 95 5.64 19.33 -5.97
C ASP A 95 6.65 18.38 -5.31
N LEU A 96 6.35 17.91 -4.10
CA LEU A 96 7.23 17.07 -3.29
C LEU A 96 6.51 15.81 -2.78
N ARG A 97 7.24 14.71 -2.79
CA ARG A 97 6.83 13.46 -2.15
C ARG A 97 7.99 12.85 -1.37
N ARG A 98 7.77 12.62 -0.06
CA ARG A 98 8.82 12.11 0.85
C ARG A 98 10.07 12.98 0.86
N GLY A 99 9.89 14.29 0.73
CA GLY A 99 10.99 15.27 0.69
C GLY A 99 11.78 15.33 -0.63
N GLN A 100 11.37 14.58 -1.65
CA GLN A 100 11.97 14.59 -2.99
C GLN A 100 10.99 15.20 -4.00
N PRO A 101 11.46 15.84 -5.09
CA PRO A 101 10.59 16.26 -6.18
C PRO A 101 9.73 15.11 -6.69
N THR A 102 8.45 15.38 -7.00
CA THR A 102 7.58 14.40 -7.65
C THR A 102 8.07 14.09 -9.07
N VAL A 103 7.64 12.97 -9.66
CA VAL A 103 8.19 12.52 -10.96
C VAL A 103 7.97 13.57 -12.06
N HIS A 104 6.81 14.23 -12.09
CA HIS A 104 6.53 15.28 -13.09
C HIS A 104 7.40 16.53 -12.88
N ARG A 105 7.87 16.79 -11.65
CA ARG A 105 8.79 17.91 -11.36
C ARG A 105 10.25 17.53 -11.62
N ALA A 106 10.64 16.28 -11.36
CA ALA A 106 12.00 15.80 -11.59
C ALA A 106 12.29 15.56 -13.09
N PHE A 107 11.26 15.18 -13.86
CA PHE A 107 11.37 14.91 -15.30
C PHE A 107 10.48 15.88 -16.09
N ASP A 108 9.24 15.48 -16.37
CA ASP A 108 8.15 16.25 -16.98
C ASP A 108 6.83 15.44 -16.87
N GLU A 109 5.68 16.06 -17.12
CA GLU A 109 4.36 15.43 -17.03
C GLU A 109 4.21 14.22 -17.95
N ALA A 110 4.67 14.34 -19.22
CA ALA A 110 4.54 13.25 -20.20
C ALA A 110 5.38 12.04 -19.76
N THR A 111 6.59 12.26 -19.24
CA THR A 111 7.46 11.20 -18.73
C THR A 111 6.83 10.56 -17.47
N ALA A 112 6.22 11.35 -16.58
CA ALA A 112 5.53 10.83 -15.39
C ALA A 112 4.35 9.92 -15.77
N ILE A 113 3.49 10.36 -16.69
CA ILE A 113 2.36 9.57 -17.20
C ILE A 113 2.86 8.24 -17.78
N LEU A 114 3.85 8.29 -18.67
CA LEU A 114 4.39 7.08 -19.31
C LEU A 114 5.10 6.15 -18.32
N ALA A 115 5.79 6.69 -17.32
CA ALA A 115 6.43 5.89 -16.28
C ALA A 115 5.37 5.14 -15.43
N ALA A 116 4.31 5.81 -15.03
CA ALA A 116 3.17 5.20 -14.34
C ALA A 116 2.49 4.13 -15.21
N ASP A 117 2.19 4.46 -16.47
CA ASP A 117 1.60 3.53 -17.43
C ASP A 117 2.46 2.27 -17.66
N ALA A 118 3.79 2.39 -17.58
CA ALA A 118 4.69 1.25 -17.71
C ALA A 118 4.81 0.41 -16.43
N LEU A 119 4.74 1.03 -15.26
CA LEU A 119 4.77 0.32 -13.96
C LEU A 119 3.57 -0.61 -13.77
N GLN A 120 2.38 -0.20 -14.23
CA GLN A 120 1.16 -0.97 -14.08
C GLN A 120 1.21 -2.33 -14.82
N PRO A 121 1.48 -2.42 -16.14
CA PRO A 121 1.60 -3.71 -16.83
C PRO A 121 2.79 -4.54 -16.34
N LEU A 122 3.89 -3.90 -15.93
CA LEU A 122 5.02 -4.61 -15.33
C LEU A 122 4.61 -5.37 -14.07
N ALA A 123 3.75 -4.79 -13.23
CA ALA A 123 3.24 -5.48 -12.04
C ALA A 123 2.50 -6.78 -12.40
N PHE A 124 1.68 -6.77 -13.44
CA PHE A 124 0.97 -7.98 -13.90
C PHE A 124 1.90 -8.98 -14.58
N GLN A 125 2.91 -8.51 -15.30
CA GLN A 125 3.94 -9.37 -15.88
C GLN A 125 4.70 -10.13 -14.80
N VAL A 126 5.15 -9.45 -13.74
CA VAL A 126 5.84 -10.08 -12.59
C VAL A 126 5.01 -11.21 -11.97
N LEU A 127 3.69 -11.05 -11.86
CA LEU A 127 2.81 -12.11 -11.36
C LEU A 127 2.63 -13.25 -12.36
N ALA A 128 2.53 -12.95 -13.64
CA ALA A 128 2.37 -13.95 -14.69
C ALA A 128 3.61 -14.85 -14.81
N ASP A 129 4.78 -14.28 -14.55
CA ASP A 129 6.10 -14.96 -14.62
C ASP A 129 6.48 -15.69 -13.30
N LEU A 130 5.59 -15.75 -12.30
CA LEU A 130 5.83 -16.44 -11.03
C LEU A 130 5.85 -17.97 -11.20
N ASP A 131 7.01 -18.53 -11.52
CA ASP A 131 7.18 -19.98 -11.76
C ASP A 131 6.97 -20.84 -10.51
N ALA A 132 7.18 -20.28 -9.31
CA ALA A 132 7.00 -20.97 -8.04
C ALA A 132 5.52 -21.30 -7.72
N ALA A 133 4.55 -20.69 -8.44
CA ALA A 133 3.13 -20.92 -8.21
C ALA A 133 2.44 -21.62 -9.39
N PRO A 134 1.46 -22.51 -9.13
CA PRO A 134 0.64 -23.11 -10.18
C PRO A 134 -0.08 -22.06 -11.05
N HIS A 135 -0.31 -22.34 -12.33
CA HIS A 135 -0.98 -21.41 -13.25
C HIS A 135 -2.31 -20.85 -12.71
N ARG A 136 -3.10 -21.70 -12.02
CA ARG A 136 -4.34 -21.25 -11.40
C ARG A 136 -4.12 -20.15 -10.36
N VAL A 137 -3.11 -20.32 -9.50
CA VAL A 137 -2.79 -19.33 -8.46
C VAL A 137 -2.29 -18.03 -9.09
N ARG A 138 -1.46 -18.11 -10.14
CA ARG A 138 -1.03 -16.90 -10.90
C ARG A 138 -2.22 -16.13 -11.46
N VAL A 139 -3.19 -16.82 -12.06
CA VAL A 139 -4.41 -16.18 -12.57
C VAL A 139 -5.23 -15.52 -11.45
N GLU A 140 -5.35 -16.17 -10.29
CA GLU A 140 -6.06 -15.58 -9.14
C GLU A 140 -5.31 -14.36 -8.56
N LEU A 141 -3.98 -14.38 -8.51
CA LEU A 141 -3.16 -13.22 -8.13
C LEU A 141 -3.36 -12.05 -9.09
N VAL A 142 -3.32 -12.29 -10.41
CA VAL A 142 -3.59 -11.28 -11.43
C VAL A 142 -5.00 -10.70 -11.29
N ARG A 143 -6.03 -11.56 -11.09
CA ARG A 143 -7.42 -11.11 -10.86
C ARG A 143 -7.56 -10.27 -9.59
N LEU A 144 -6.92 -10.70 -8.50
CA LEU A 144 -6.93 -9.99 -7.22
C LEU A 144 -6.35 -8.57 -7.39
N LEU A 145 -5.18 -8.45 -8.00
CA LEU A 145 -4.54 -7.15 -8.19
C LEU A 145 -5.26 -6.27 -9.20
N ALA A 146 -5.77 -6.85 -10.29
CA ALA A 146 -6.58 -6.11 -11.26
C ALA A 146 -7.86 -5.54 -10.64
N GLY A 147 -8.52 -6.30 -9.78
CA GLY A 147 -9.67 -5.81 -8.99
C GLY A 147 -9.26 -4.72 -8.00
N ALA A 148 -8.14 -4.92 -7.28
CA ALA A 148 -7.67 -4.00 -6.26
C ALA A 148 -7.20 -2.65 -6.82
N CYS A 149 -6.60 -2.60 -8.02
CA CYS A 149 -6.17 -1.34 -8.64
C CYS A 149 -7.22 -0.72 -9.58
N GLY A 150 -8.23 -1.48 -9.99
CA GLY A 150 -9.23 -1.08 -10.99
C GLY A 150 -10.34 -0.16 -10.49
N SER A 151 -11.40 -0.03 -11.32
CA SER A 151 -12.54 0.87 -11.08
C SER A 151 -13.40 0.52 -9.85
N ILE A 152 -13.30 -0.71 -9.34
CA ILE A 152 -13.96 -1.19 -8.11
C ILE A 152 -12.99 -1.29 -6.94
N GLY A 153 -11.79 -0.74 -7.07
CA GLY A 153 -10.72 -0.69 -6.09
C GLY A 153 -10.09 0.72 -6.03
N MET A 154 -8.78 0.78 -6.03
CA MET A 154 -7.99 2.01 -5.83
C MET A 154 -8.38 3.15 -6.78
N THR A 155 -8.46 2.89 -8.09
CA THR A 155 -8.87 3.92 -9.08
C THR A 155 -10.30 4.40 -8.85
N GLY A 156 -11.22 3.49 -8.48
CA GLY A 156 -12.59 3.86 -8.09
C GLY A 156 -12.62 4.72 -6.83
N GLY A 157 -11.81 4.39 -5.82
CA GLY A 157 -11.66 5.17 -4.61
C GLY A 157 -11.12 6.58 -4.88
N GLN A 158 -10.09 6.70 -5.73
CA GLN A 158 -9.55 7.99 -6.18
C GLN A 158 -10.60 8.84 -6.91
N SER A 159 -11.40 8.21 -7.76
CA SER A 159 -12.49 8.92 -8.46
C SER A 159 -13.57 9.44 -7.50
N ILE A 160 -13.87 8.69 -6.43
CA ILE A 160 -14.81 9.14 -5.38
C ILE A 160 -14.19 10.29 -4.59
N ASP A 161 -12.90 10.20 -4.25
CA ASP A 161 -12.16 11.23 -3.51
C ASP A 161 -12.23 12.58 -4.22
N LEU A 162 -11.79 12.65 -5.48
CA LEU A 162 -11.89 13.85 -6.31
C LEU A 162 -13.33 14.37 -6.45
N ALA A 163 -14.31 13.49 -6.63
CA ALA A 163 -15.72 13.87 -6.74
C ALA A 163 -16.30 14.37 -5.41
N SER A 164 -15.60 14.16 -4.29
CA SER A 164 -16.04 14.50 -2.92
C SER A 164 -15.45 15.79 -2.39
N GLU A 165 -14.56 16.45 -3.13
CA GLU A 165 -14.02 17.76 -2.77
C GLU A 165 -15.13 18.78 -2.53
N GLY A 166 -15.03 19.54 -1.45
CA GLY A 166 -16.03 20.51 -1.02
C GLY A 166 -17.36 19.90 -0.55
N LYS A 167 -17.47 18.57 -0.38
CA LYS A 167 -18.68 17.89 0.08
C LYS A 167 -18.53 17.35 1.49
N ARG A 168 -19.61 17.40 2.25
CA ARG A 168 -19.65 16.78 3.58
C ARG A 168 -20.16 15.35 3.46
N LEU A 169 -19.24 14.39 3.57
CA LEU A 169 -19.56 12.97 3.53
C LEU A 169 -20.00 12.44 4.91
N THR A 170 -20.83 11.41 4.90
CA THR A 170 -21.13 10.60 6.08
C THR A 170 -19.95 9.68 6.40
N ARG A 171 -19.87 9.16 7.64
CA ARG A 171 -18.85 8.20 8.05
C ARG A 171 -18.78 6.98 7.11
N SER A 172 -19.93 6.41 6.76
CA SER A 172 -20.00 5.24 5.86
C SER A 172 -19.45 5.55 4.47
N GLU A 173 -19.69 6.74 3.93
CA GLU A 173 -19.17 7.15 2.62
C GLU A 173 -17.67 7.36 2.64
N VAL A 174 -17.12 7.99 3.70
CA VAL A 174 -15.66 8.16 3.87
C VAL A 174 -14.97 6.81 4.06
N GLU A 175 -15.47 5.97 4.98
CA GLU A 175 -14.89 4.65 5.22
C GLU A 175 -14.96 3.76 3.96
N HIS A 176 -16.02 3.88 3.15
CA HIS A 176 -16.13 3.21 1.86
C HIS A 176 -15.07 3.72 0.87
N MET A 177 -14.92 5.02 0.71
CA MET A 177 -13.89 5.64 -0.14
C MET A 177 -12.48 5.17 0.27
N PHE A 178 -12.16 5.22 1.56
CA PHE A 178 -10.88 4.76 2.11
C PHE A 178 -10.64 3.27 1.88
N SER A 179 -11.70 2.45 2.02
CA SER A 179 -11.61 1.01 1.75
C SER A 179 -11.24 0.69 0.30
N LEU A 180 -11.63 1.56 -0.64
CA LEU A 180 -11.28 1.44 -2.05
C LEU A 180 -9.92 2.05 -2.35
N LYS A 181 -9.72 3.36 -2.07
CA LYS A 181 -8.52 4.11 -2.44
C LYS A 181 -7.25 3.49 -1.84
N THR A 182 -7.27 3.18 -0.56
CA THR A 182 -6.11 2.69 0.20
C THR A 182 -6.26 1.23 0.61
N GLY A 183 -7.45 0.86 1.09
CA GLY A 183 -7.71 -0.46 1.65
C GLY A 183 -7.61 -1.58 0.63
N ALA A 184 -7.96 -1.38 -0.63
CA ALA A 184 -7.96 -2.42 -1.65
C ALA A 184 -6.57 -3.04 -1.89
N LEU A 185 -5.51 -2.23 -2.01
CA LEU A 185 -4.15 -2.74 -2.18
C LEU A 185 -3.58 -3.32 -0.87
N ILE A 186 -3.95 -2.80 0.29
CA ILE A 186 -3.60 -3.39 1.59
C ILE A 186 -4.26 -4.76 1.76
N HIS A 187 -5.52 -4.87 1.41
CA HIS A 187 -6.25 -6.14 1.38
C HIS A 187 -5.59 -7.14 0.42
N ALA A 188 -5.26 -6.71 -0.81
CA ALA A 188 -4.58 -7.55 -1.80
C ALA A 188 -3.21 -8.03 -1.30
N SER A 189 -2.50 -7.22 -0.47
CA SER A 189 -1.22 -7.63 0.12
C SER A 189 -1.37 -8.87 1.02
N VAL A 190 -2.38 -8.89 1.88
CA VAL A 190 -2.63 -10.03 2.78
C VAL A 190 -3.17 -11.23 1.98
N VAL A 191 -4.18 -11.00 1.13
CA VAL A 191 -4.84 -12.08 0.39
C VAL A 191 -3.91 -12.75 -0.62
N SER A 192 -2.94 -12.03 -1.21
CA SER A 192 -1.96 -12.62 -2.12
C SER A 192 -1.10 -13.71 -1.44
N ALA A 193 -0.71 -13.51 -0.19
CA ALA A 193 -0.01 -14.53 0.58
C ALA A 193 -0.93 -15.71 0.95
N CYS A 194 -2.22 -15.45 1.22
CA CYS A 194 -3.19 -16.51 1.45
C CYS A 194 -3.37 -17.42 0.22
N LEU A 195 -3.34 -16.85 -0.99
CA LEU A 195 -3.45 -17.62 -2.25
C LEU A 195 -2.24 -18.51 -2.52
N LEU A 196 -1.09 -18.22 -1.90
CA LEU A 196 0.15 -18.98 -2.03
C LEU A 196 0.34 -20.02 -0.91
N ALA A 197 -0.50 -20.01 0.11
CA ALA A 197 -0.45 -21.01 1.17
C ALA A 197 -0.96 -22.38 0.68
N ASP A 198 -0.22 -23.44 0.98
CA ASP A 198 -0.61 -24.80 0.61
C ASP A 198 -1.88 -25.26 1.34
N GLU A 199 -1.99 -24.90 2.62
CA GLU A 199 -3.15 -25.21 3.46
C GLU A 199 -3.56 -23.97 4.26
N LEU A 200 -4.82 -23.57 4.14
CA LEU A 200 -5.39 -22.45 4.89
C LEU A 200 -6.82 -22.81 5.29
N ALA A 201 -7.08 -22.88 6.59
CA ALA A 201 -8.42 -23.13 7.10
C ALA A 201 -9.35 -21.94 6.79
N GLU A 202 -10.62 -22.23 6.50
CA GLU A 202 -11.60 -21.20 6.12
C GLU A 202 -11.79 -20.11 7.19
N ASN A 203 -11.72 -20.47 8.47
CA ASN A 203 -11.78 -19.51 9.56
C ASN A 203 -10.54 -18.59 9.59
N GLN A 204 -9.34 -19.13 9.36
CA GLN A 204 -8.11 -18.34 9.28
C GLN A 204 -8.13 -17.38 8.08
N PHE A 205 -8.63 -17.83 6.93
CA PHE A 205 -8.81 -16.94 5.77
C PHE A 205 -9.78 -15.80 6.10
N ARG A 206 -10.94 -16.09 6.72
CA ARG A 206 -11.90 -15.04 7.12
C ARG A 206 -11.30 -14.04 8.09
N ASP A 207 -10.50 -14.51 9.05
CA ASP A 207 -9.83 -13.65 10.03
C ASP A 207 -8.78 -12.75 9.36
N LEU A 208 -7.98 -13.28 8.43
CA LEU A 208 -7.01 -12.51 7.66
C LEU A 208 -7.67 -11.54 6.67
N ASP A 209 -8.76 -11.92 6.00
CA ASP A 209 -9.55 -11.03 5.13
C ASP A 209 -10.11 -9.84 5.94
N ALA A 210 -10.69 -10.12 7.09
CA ALA A 210 -11.24 -9.10 7.97
C ALA A 210 -10.14 -8.21 8.59
N PHE A 211 -9.00 -8.79 8.98
CA PHE A 211 -7.80 -8.07 9.41
C PHE A 211 -7.32 -7.10 8.33
N ALA A 212 -7.20 -7.57 7.09
CA ALA A 212 -6.72 -6.76 5.98
C ALA A 212 -7.61 -5.53 5.72
N ARG A 213 -8.94 -5.70 5.81
CA ARG A 213 -9.90 -4.60 5.65
C ARG A 213 -9.79 -3.58 6.80
N GLY A 214 -9.73 -4.07 8.04
CA GLY A 214 -9.64 -3.21 9.22
C GLY A 214 -8.34 -2.42 9.27
N ILE A 215 -7.19 -3.07 8.98
CA ILE A 215 -5.89 -2.39 9.00
C ILE A 215 -5.74 -1.40 7.82
N GLY A 216 -6.38 -1.67 6.68
CA GLY A 216 -6.44 -0.75 5.55
C GLY A 216 -7.18 0.55 5.89
N LEU A 217 -8.30 0.44 6.60
CA LEU A 217 -9.04 1.60 7.10
C LEU A 217 -8.25 2.37 8.15
N ALA A 218 -7.67 1.67 9.14
CA ALA A 218 -6.83 2.29 10.17
C ALA A 218 -5.62 3.01 9.57
N PHE A 219 -5.02 2.46 8.51
CA PHE A 219 -3.91 3.07 7.79
C PHE A 219 -4.28 4.45 7.25
N GLN A 220 -5.42 4.57 6.56
CA GLN A 220 -5.86 5.84 5.97
C GLN A 220 -6.27 6.86 7.04
N ILE A 221 -7.04 6.44 8.06
CA ILE A 221 -7.38 7.35 9.17
C ILE A 221 -6.12 7.87 9.86
N LYS A 222 -5.08 7.02 10.02
CA LYS A 222 -3.81 7.45 10.61
C LYS A 222 -3.04 8.40 9.68
N ASP A 223 -3.07 8.20 8.36
CA ASP A 223 -2.47 9.16 7.42
C ASP A 223 -3.14 10.53 7.52
N ASP A 224 -4.46 10.60 7.59
CA ASP A 224 -5.21 11.85 7.76
C ASP A 224 -4.90 12.54 9.11
N ILE A 225 -4.72 11.76 10.19
CA ILE A 225 -4.28 12.29 11.49
C ILE A 225 -2.89 12.91 11.38
N LEU A 226 -1.96 12.20 10.71
CA LEU A 226 -0.59 12.69 10.54
C LEU A 226 -0.51 13.93 9.67
N ASP A 227 -1.39 14.11 8.68
CA ASP A 227 -1.46 15.33 7.88
C ASP A 227 -1.83 16.54 8.74
N VAL A 228 -2.67 16.35 9.77
CA VAL A 228 -3.08 17.44 10.70
C VAL A 228 -2.05 17.69 11.82
N GLU A 229 -1.47 16.63 12.41
CA GLU A 229 -0.60 16.72 13.59
C GLU A 229 0.88 16.77 13.26
N GLY A 230 1.26 16.36 12.06
CA GLY A 230 2.66 16.12 11.73
C GLY A 230 3.43 17.39 11.42
N ASP A 231 4.73 17.33 11.64
CA ASP A 231 5.67 18.39 11.27
C ASP A 231 6.00 18.25 9.78
N THR A 232 5.95 19.35 9.03
CA THR A 232 6.27 19.42 7.60
C THR A 232 7.61 18.77 7.26
N ASP A 233 8.62 18.94 8.14
CA ASP A 233 9.95 18.35 7.97
C ASP A 233 9.97 16.82 8.10
N VAL A 234 8.94 16.22 8.73
CA VAL A 234 8.83 14.78 8.97
C VAL A 234 7.94 14.10 7.94
N ILE A 235 6.87 14.78 7.49
CA ILE A 235 5.90 14.23 6.53
C ILE A 235 6.43 14.30 5.09
N GLY A 236 7.31 15.25 4.78
CA GLY A 236 7.85 15.47 3.44
C GLY A 236 6.86 16.11 2.46
N LYS A 237 5.73 16.62 2.95
CA LYS A 237 4.72 17.47 2.32
C LYS A 237 4.41 18.65 3.23
N PRO A 238 3.86 19.78 2.73
CA PRO A 238 3.31 20.81 3.60
C PRO A 238 2.22 20.22 4.50
N ALA A 239 2.31 20.42 5.82
CA ALA A 239 1.27 20.00 6.76
C ALA A 239 -0.03 20.74 6.44
N GLY A 240 -1.17 20.00 6.45
CA GLY A 240 -2.48 20.58 6.13
C GLY A 240 -2.79 20.67 4.63
N SER A 241 -2.05 19.96 3.77
CA SER A 241 -2.34 19.92 2.32
C SER A 241 -3.78 19.48 2.02
N ASP A 242 -4.31 18.53 2.78
CA ASP A 242 -5.70 18.06 2.64
C ASP A 242 -6.72 19.15 3.03
N VAL A 243 -6.40 20.03 3.96
CA VAL A 243 -7.25 21.18 4.33
C VAL A 243 -7.24 22.24 3.24
N GLU A 244 -6.10 22.49 2.60
CA GLU A 244 -6.01 23.45 1.48
C GLU A 244 -6.79 22.99 0.25
N LEU A 245 -6.87 21.69 0.01
CA LEU A 245 -7.63 21.06 -1.08
C LEU A 245 -9.09 20.77 -0.73
N ASP A 246 -9.57 21.19 0.47
CA ASP A 246 -10.96 20.92 0.96
C ASP A 246 -11.34 19.42 0.85
N LYS A 247 -10.35 18.53 1.12
CA LYS A 247 -10.53 17.07 1.08
C LYS A 247 -11.36 16.59 2.27
N ALA A 248 -12.14 15.55 2.04
CA ALA A 248 -12.96 14.89 3.05
C ALA A 248 -12.13 14.00 3.97
N SER A 249 -11.19 14.57 4.75
CA SER A 249 -10.36 13.81 5.70
C SER A 249 -11.16 13.44 6.96
N TYR A 250 -10.77 12.33 7.61
CA TYR A 250 -11.48 11.82 8.79
C TYR A 250 -11.45 12.83 9.97
N PRO A 251 -10.30 13.50 10.29
CA PRO A 251 -10.28 14.54 11.32
C PRO A 251 -11.11 15.77 10.98
N ALA A 252 -11.17 16.21 9.71
CA ALA A 252 -11.98 17.36 9.29
C ALA A 252 -13.48 17.09 9.45
N LEU A 253 -13.92 15.86 9.23
CA LEU A 253 -15.33 15.48 9.29
C LEU A 253 -15.81 15.10 10.70
N PHE A 254 -14.97 14.43 11.50
CA PHE A 254 -15.38 13.80 12.77
C PHE A 254 -14.57 14.27 13.98
N GLY A 255 -13.57 15.11 13.79
CA GLY A 255 -12.68 15.61 14.83
C GLY A 255 -11.49 14.67 15.13
N LEU A 256 -10.38 15.26 15.56
CA LEU A 256 -9.11 14.57 15.77
C LEU A 256 -9.19 13.52 16.88
N GLU A 257 -9.83 13.83 18.01
CA GLU A 257 -10.02 12.89 19.12
C GLU A 257 -10.83 11.64 18.70
N SER A 258 -11.90 11.85 17.91
CA SER A 258 -12.70 10.75 17.37
C SER A 258 -11.91 9.89 16.37
N SER A 259 -11.00 10.51 15.61
CA SER A 259 -10.14 9.82 14.65
C SER A 259 -9.12 8.92 15.37
N HIS A 260 -8.48 9.43 16.42
CA HIS A 260 -7.60 8.64 17.28
C HIS A 260 -8.35 7.46 17.93
N ALA A 261 -9.52 7.73 18.53
CA ALA A 261 -10.33 6.67 19.14
C ALA A 261 -10.69 5.57 18.13
N ARG A 262 -11.05 5.95 16.90
CA ARG A 262 -11.38 4.97 15.83
C ARG A 262 -10.17 4.14 15.40
N CYS A 263 -8.97 4.73 15.32
CA CYS A 263 -7.74 3.99 15.05
C CYS A 263 -7.45 2.94 16.13
N GLU A 264 -7.61 3.28 17.41
CA GLU A 264 -7.39 2.34 18.52
C GLU A 264 -8.45 1.22 18.53
N GLU A 265 -9.74 1.53 18.33
CA GLU A 265 -10.78 0.52 18.15
C GLU A 265 -10.45 -0.48 17.05
N LEU A 266 -10.06 0.03 15.87
CA LEU A 266 -9.67 -0.81 14.74
C LEU A 266 -8.43 -1.65 15.06
N LEU A 267 -7.47 -1.12 15.81
CA LEU A 267 -6.30 -1.88 16.25
C LEU A 267 -6.70 -3.04 17.15
N GLU A 268 -7.51 -2.80 18.16
CA GLU A 268 -7.98 -3.84 19.09
C GLU A 268 -8.74 -4.94 18.34
N GLU A 269 -9.73 -4.57 17.50
CA GLU A 269 -10.47 -5.51 16.67
C GLU A 269 -9.55 -6.35 15.79
N ASN A 270 -8.54 -5.74 15.18
CA ASN A 270 -7.59 -6.44 14.30
C ASN A 270 -6.65 -7.37 15.06
N LEU A 271 -6.22 -6.99 16.27
CA LEU A 271 -5.40 -7.87 17.12
C LEU A 271 -6.19 -9.11 17.58
N GLU A 272 -7.48 -8.95 17.88
CA GLU A 272 -8.37 -10.07 18.25
C GLU A 272 -8.53 -11.06 17.09
N ARG A 273 -8.73 -10.59 15.86
CA ARG A 273 -8.84 -11.46 14.66
C ARG A 273 -7.61 -12.34 14.46
N LEU A 274 -6.43 -11.86 14.83
CA LEU A 274 -5.19 -12.63 14.70
C LEU A 274 -5.02 -13.73 15.77
N ASN A 275 -5.94 -13.86 16.73
CA ASN A 275 -5.82 -14.87 17.79
C ASN A 275 -5.91 -16.32 17.27
N SER A 276 -6.70 -16.57 16.21
CA SER A 276 -6.82 -17.89 15.59
C SER A 276 -5.51 -18.40 14.96
N LEU A 277 -4.57 -17.49 14.69
CA LEU A 277 -3.27 -17.77 14.06
C LEU A 277 -2.12 -17.95 15.07
N GLY A 278 -2.39 -17.72 16.36
CA GLY A 278 -1.44 -17.94 17.46
C GLY A 278 -0.19 -17.06 17.36
N VAL A 279 0.94 -17.61 17.81
CA VAL A 279 2.23 -16.91 17.87
C VAL A 279 2.80 -16.59 16.47
N ARG A 280 2.40 -17.30 15.44
CA ARG A 280 2.87 -17.06 14.07
C ARG A 280 2.42 -15.70 13.53
N ALA A 281 1.33 -15.13 14.06
CA ALA A 281 0.83 -13.81 13.70
C ALA A 281 1.58 -12.63 14.36
N GLU A 282 2.63 -12.85 15.15
CA GLU A 282 3.39 -11.74 15.78
C GLU A 282 3.91 -10.69 14.79
N PRO A 283 4.42 -11.02 13.59
CA PRO A 283 4.79 -10.00 12.61
C PRO A 283 3.59 -9.13 12.17
N LEU A 284 2.41 -9.71 12.00
CA LEU A 284 1.19 -8.96 11.65
C LEU A 284 0.71 -8.09 12.81
N ARG A 285 0.76 -8.59 14.06
CA ARG A 285 0.42 -7.79 15.25
C ARG A 285 1.36 -6.59 15.40
N TRP A 286 2.63 -6.79 15.14
CA TRP A 286 3.62 -5.72 15.17
C TRP A 286 3.32 -4.68 14.09
N LEU A 287 3.04 -5.10 12.85
CA LEU A 287 2.70 -4.20 11.76
C LEU A 287 1.41 -3.41 12.05
N ALA A 288 0.40 -4.06 12.63
CA ALA A 288 -0.84 -3.37 13.04
C ALA A 288 -0.55 -2.25 14.04
N ARG A 289 0.23 -2.53 15.09
CA ARG A 289 0.64 -1.52 16.08
C ARG A 289 1.50 -0.43 15.43
N TYR A 290 2.46 -0.81 14.57
CA TYR A 290 3.29 0.14 13.84
C TYR A 290 2.45 1.09 12.98
N ILE A 291 1.47 0.59 12.24
CA ILE A 291 0.58 1.39 11.38
C ILE A 291 -0.19 2.43 12.21
N VAL A 292 -0.75 2.04 13.34
CA VAL A 292 -1.58 2.93 14.18
C VAL A 292 -0.74 3.90 15.02
N HIS A 293 0.43 3.46 15.52
CA HIS A 293 1.23 4.27 16.45
C HIS A 293 2.41 4.99 15.79
N ARG A 294 2.62 4.87 14.46
CA ARG A 294 3.69 5.60 13.76
C ARG A 294 3.52 7.10 13.92
N GLY A 295 4.66 7.81 14.03
CA GLY A 295 4.71 9.28 14.10
C GLY A 295 4.93 9.96 12.74
N SER A 296 5.12 9.18 11.68
CA SER A 296 5.36 9.68 10.31
C SER A 296 5.02 8.60 9.30
#